data_badfa64a1655b5f87b495fdbd4f69b41
#
_entry.id   badfa64a1655b5f87b495fdbd4f69b41
#
_cell.length_a   1.000
_cell.length_b   1.000
_cell.length_c   1.000
_cell.angle_alpha   90.00
_cell.angle_beta   90.00
_cell.angle_gamma   90.00
#
_symmetry.space_group_name_H-M   'P 1'
#
loop_
_entity.id
_entity.type
_entity.pdbx_description
1 polymer ?
#
loop_
_entity_poly.entity_id
_entity_poly.type
_entity_poly.pdbx_seq_one_letter_code
_entity_poly.pdbx_strand_id
1 'polypeptide(L)'
;LDSTPTIKGTVYGSGSYDRVGIATIQLVKAETTPTIYGGSKETGVTNETKIYLNGMTLNEIYGGSNGIGSVTTSRIYLQSGTVKDVYGAGYGGTVTTTYVSLRGVDDKKATATNIFGGPNNSGSAETSNVTLNSGTVTNVYGGGYNGEVRVANANVTLDGSTMNVSAIYGGSKNGGLTTETNVVI
;
A
#
# COMPACT_ATOMS: atom_id res chain seq x y z
N LEU A 1 16.42 -25.89 -15.36
CA LEU A 1 16.43 -24.46 -15.72
C LEU A 1 15.41 -23.75 -14.85
N ASP A 2 15.88 -23.06 -13.83
CA ASP A 2 15.03 -22.29 -12.92
C ASP A 2 14.79 -20.91 -13.56
N SER A 3 13.81 -20.83 -14.51
CA SER A 3 13.48 -19.59 -15.18
C SER A 3 12.61 -18.74 -14.25
N THR A 4 13.10 -17.56 -13.87
CA THR A 4 12.32 -16.58 -13.14
C THR A 4 11.24 -15.99 -14.05
N PRO A 5 9.97 -15.91 -13.64
CA PRO A 5 8.90 -15.36 -14.47
C PRO A 5 9.10 -13.86 -14.74
N THR A 6 8.73 -13.43 -15.94
CA THR A 6 8.75 -12.02 -16.35
C THR A 6 7.32 -11.50 -16.49
N ILE A 7 6.99 -10.42 -15.77
CA ILE A 7 5.71 -9.73 -15.86
C ILE A 7 5.94 -8.39 -16.55
N LYS A 8 5.50 -8.25 -17.80
CA LYS A 8 5.76 -7.06 -18.64
C LYS A 8 4.76 -5.89 -18.41
N GLY A 9 3.82 -6.03 -17.51
CA GLY A 9 2.75 -5.06 -17.32
C GLY A 9 2.37 -4.86 -15.86
N THR A 10 1.13 -4.49 -15.65
CA THR A 10 0.53 -4.23 -14.35
C THR A 10 -0.24 -5.46 -13.86
N VAL A 11 -0.18 -5.73 -12.56
CA VAL A 11 -0.96 -6.79 -11.92
C VAL A 11 -2.15 -6.15 -11.20
N TYR A 12 -3.34 -6.68 -11.45
CA TYR A 12 -4.58 -6.30 -10.77
C TYR A 12 -5.12 -7.50 -9.99
N GLY A 13 -5.52 -7.31 -8.75
CA GLY A 13 -6.10 -8.36 -7.91
C GLY A 13 -7.54 -8.72 -8.30
N SER A 14 -8.26 -7.79 -8.93
CA SER A 14 -9.62 -8.01 -9.43
C SER A 14 -9.79 -7.59 -10.89
N GLY A 15 -10.92 -7.96 -11.49
CA GLY A 15 -11.24 -7.58 -12.87
C GLY A 15 -11.53 -6.08 -13.04
N SER A 16 -11.67 -5.63 -14.29
CA SER A 16 -11.87 -4.19 -14.55
C SER A 16 -13.20 -3.67 -14.02
N TYR A 17 -14.26 -4.48 -14.06
CA TYR A 17 -15.64 -4.07 -13.73
C TYR A 17 -16.33 -5.04 -12.77
N ASP A 18 -15.65 -6.09 -12.31
CA ASP A 18 -16.23 -7.18 -11.54
C ASP A 18 -16.42 -6.84 -10.06
N ARG A 19 -17.21 -7.69 -9.40
CA ARG A 19 -17.29 -7.76 -7.95
C ARG A 19 -16.48 -8.94 -7.45
N VAL A 20 -15.50 -8.67 -6.60
CA VAL A 20 -14.60 -9.68 -6.01
C VAL A 20 -14.73 -9.65 -4.49
N GLY A 21 -14.93 -10.81 -3.87
CA GLY A 21 -14.97 -10.93 -2.42
C GLY A 21 -13.59 -10.63 -1.82
N ILE A 22 -12.61 -11.47 -2.15
CA ILE A 22 -11.23 -11.33 -1.64
C ILE A 22 -10.26 -11.49 -2.81
N ALA A 23 -9.38 -10.53 -3.00
CA ALA A 23 -8.26 -10.59 -3.93
C ALA A 23 -6.95 -10.74 -3.16
N THR A 24 -6.17 -11.78 -3.44
CA THR A 24 -4.87 -12.02 -2.80
C THR A 24 -3.76 -12.07 -3.84
N ILE A 25 -2.70 -11.26 -3.61
CA ILE A 25 -1.50 -11.22 -4.45
C ILE A 25 -0.28 -11.55 -3.58
N GLN A 26 0.49 -12.55 -3.98
CA GLN A 26 1.75 -12.91 -3.34
C GLN A 26 2.91 -12.61 -4.30
N LEU A 27 3.82 -11.75 -3.87
CA LEU A 27 4.93 -11.21 -4.66
C LEU A 27 6.24 -11.85 -4.17
N VAL A 28 6.61 -12.98 -4.78
CA VAL A 28 7.74 -13.81 -4.32
C VAL A 28 8.97 -13.62 -5.21
N LYS A 29 8.83 -13.72 -6.53
CA LYS A 29 9.95 -13.64 -7.47
C LYS A 29 9.47 -13.24 -8.86
N ALA A 30 10.10 -12.24 -9.45
CA ALA A 30 10.01 -11.92 -10.87
C ALA A 30 11.28 -11.17 -11.30
N GLU A 31 11.61 -11.22 -12.61
CA GLU A 31 12.74 -10.47 -13.20
C GLU A 31 12.43 -8.98 -13.42
N THR A 32 11.17 -8.61 -13.35
CA THR A 32 10.68 -7.26 -13.66
C THR A 32 10.04 -6.62 -12.43
N THR A 33 9.81 -5.33 -12.50
CA THR A 33 9.22 -4.51 -11.44
C THR A 33 7.80 -4.03 -11.83
N PRO A 34 6.79 -4.93 -11.87
CA PRO A 34 5.42 -4.55 -12.23
C PRO A 34 4.83 -3.57 -11.22
N THR A 35 3.90 -2.73 -11.67
CA THR A 35 3.02 -1.98 -10.77
C THR A 35 1.90 -2.90 -10.29
N ILE A 36 1.60 -2.88 -9.00
CA ILE A 36 0.64 -3.78 -8.36
C ILE A 36 -0.56 -2.99 -7.84
N TYR A 37 -1.76 -3.39 -8.24
CA TYR A 37 -3.03 -2.91 -7.69
C TYR A 37 -3.79 -4.06 -7.05
N GLY A 38 -4.14 -3.95 -5.78
CA GLY A 38 -4.97 -4.94 -5.08
C GLY A 38 -6.39 -5.02 -5.63
N GLY A 39 -6.94 -3.88 -6.03
CA GLY A 39 -8.28 -3.76 -6.59
C GLY A 39 -8.34 -3.85 -8.12
N SER A 40 -9.31 -3.17 -8.70
CA SER A 40 -9.64 -3.22 -10.12
C SER A 40 -8.84 -2.22 -10.95
N LYS A 41 -8.83 -2.45 -12.26
CA LYS A 41 -8.31 -1.48 -13.23
C LYS A 41 -9.23 -0.26 -13.34
N GLU A 42 -10.55 -0.45 -13.40
CA GLU A 42 -11.54 0.60 -13.70
C GLU A 42 -12.52 0.82 -12.52
N THR A 43 -13.74 0.29 -12.60
CA THR A 43 -14.84 0.56 -11.65
C THR A 43 -15.26 -0.65 -10.82
N GLY A 44 -14.48 -1.72 -10.80
CA GLY A 44 -14.80 -2.91 -10.04
C GLY A 44 -14.90 -2.67 -8.52
N VAL A 45 -15.61 -3.55 -7.85
CA VAL A 45 -15.81 -3.52 -6.40
C VAL A 45 -15.12 -4.72 -5.77
N THR A 46 -14.28 -4.49 -4.77
CA THR A 46 -13.57 -5.57 -4.05
C THR A 46 -13.82 -5.41 -2.55
N ASN A 47 -14.29 -6.46 -1.88
CA ASN A 47 -14.50 -6.37 -0.43
C ASN A 47 -13.16 -6.32 0.31
N GLU A 48 -12.22 -7.22 0.00
CA GLU A 48 -10.92 -7.21 0.64
C GLU A 48 -9.79 -7.47 -0.36
N THR A 49 -8.71 -6.68 -0.26
CA THR A 49 -7.47 -6.93 -0.98
C THR A 49 -6.34 -7.27 -0.01
N LYS A 50 -5.53 -8.27 -0.36
CA LYS A 50 -4.36 -8.71 0.41
C LYS A 50 -3.14 -8.77 -0.51
N ILE A 51 -2.09 -8.01 -0.21
CA ILE A 51 -0.83 -8.00 -0.96
C ILE A 51 0.30 -8.35 -0.01
N TYR A 52 1.09 -9.36 -0.36
CA TYR A 52 2.25 -9.80 0.40
C TYR A 52 3.51 -9.59 -0.42
N LEU A 53 4.41 -8.72 0.02
CA LEU A 53 5.74 -8.54 -0.56
C LEU A 53 6.73 -9.48 0.14
N ASN A 54 7.20 -10.50 -0.59
CA ASN A 54 8.04 -11.59 -0.10
C ASN A 54 9.31 -11.77 -0.95
N GLY A 55 10.12 -10.71 -1.08
CA GLY A 55 11.44 -10.80 -1.70
C GLY A 55 11.60 -10.07 -3.04
N MET A 56 10.53 -9.59 -3.66
CA MET A 56 10.62 -8.82 -4.92
C MET A 56 11.13 -7.40 -4.69
N THR A 57 11.68 -6.81 -5.76
CA THR A 57 11.92 -5.37 -5.85
C THR A 57 10.85 -4.75 -6.75
N LEU A 58 10.18 -3.70 -6.26
CA LEU A 58 9.07 -3.04 -6.95
C LEU A 58 9.22 -1.52 -6.91
N ASN A 59 8.63 -0.84 -7.90
CA ASN A 59 8.50 0.60 -7.86
C ASN A 59 7.28 1.01 -7.02
N GLU A 60 6.12 0.42 -7.27
CA GLU A 60 4.87 0.87 -6.66
C GLU A 60 3.94 -0.30 -6.29
N ILE A 61 3.30 -0.17 -5.13
CA ILE A 61 2.22 -1.04 -4.67
C ILE A 61 1.03 -0.16 -4.27
N TYR A 62 -0.14 -0.49 -4.77
CA TYR A 62 -1.43 0.13 -4.45
C TYR A 62 -2.37 -0.92 -3.85
N GLY A 63 -2.88 -0.66 -2.66
CA GLY A 63 -3.83 -1.56 -2.01
C GLY A 63 -5.23 -1.54 -2.63
N GLY A 64 -5.61 -0.42 -3.23
CA GLY A 64 -6.89 -0.21 -3.91
C GLY A 64 -6.82 -0.33 -5.43
N SER A 65 -7.73 0.35 -6.11
CA SER A 65 -7.91 0.31 -7.56
C SER A 65 -7.07 1.37 -8.29
N ASN A 66 -6.82 1.14 -9.58
CA ASN A 66 -6.20 2.15 -10.44
C ASN A 66 -7.21 3.25 -10.82
N GLY A 67 -8.40 2.86 -11.27
CA GLY A 67 -9.49 3.79 -11.62
C GLY A 67 -10.35 4.17 -10.42
N ILE A 68 -11.63 4.41 -10.68
CA ILE A 68 -12.62 4.84 -9.67
C ILE A 68 -13.28 3.68 -8.91
N GLY A 69 -12.77 2.47 -9.02
CA GLY A 69 -13.27 1.30 -8.31
C GLY A 69 -13.18 1.43 -6.79
N SER A 70 -13.98 0.66 -6.08
CA SER A 70 -14.03 0.69 -4.62
C SER A 70 -13.45 -0.57 -3.98
N VAL A 71 -12.80 -0.40 -2.83
CA VAL A 71 -12.31 -1.47 -1.98
C VAL A 71 -12.78 -1.21 -0.55
N THR A 72 -13.41 -2.20 0.11
CA THR A 72 -13.80 -2.00 1.51
C THR A 72 -12.57 -2.06 2.41
N THR A 73 -11.76 -3.10 2.31
CA THR A 73 -10.55 -3.24 3.15
C THR A 73 -9.34 -3.56 2.29
N SER A 74 -8.31 -2.76 2.40
CA SER A 74 -7.01 -2.99 1.76
C SER A 74 -5.96 -3.38 2.80
N ARG A 75 -5.20 -4.44 2.54
CA ARG A 75 -4.11 -4.90 3.40
C ARG A 75 -2.83 -5.12 2.59
N ILE A 76 -1.77 -4.44 2.97
CA ILE A 76 -0.43 -4.60 2.38
C ILE A 76 0.52 -5.04 3.49
N TYR A 77 1.17 -6.17 3.26
CA TYR A 77 2.16 -6.74 4.17
C TYR A 77 3.54 -6.73 3.52
N LEU A 78 4.41 -5.84 3.99
CA LEU A 78 5.79 -5.73 3.56
C LEU A 78 6.65 -6.63 4.46
N GLN A 79 6.89 -7.87 4.03
CA GLN A 79 7.56 -8.89 4.83
C GLN A 79 9.05 -9.00 4.50
N SER A 80 9.40 -8.95 3.21
CA SER A 80 10.79 -8.89 2.74
C SER A 80 10.84 -8.30 1.34
N GLY A 81 12.03 -7.87 0.89
CA GLY A 81 12.21 -7.24 -0.42
C GLY A 81 12.24 -5.71 -0.34
N THR A 82 12.17 -5.07 -1.50
CA THR A 82 12.29 -3.62 -1.61
C THR A 82 11.15 -3.03 -2.42
N VAL A 83 10.58 -1.94 -1.95
CA VAL A 83 9.61 -1.16 -2.73
C VAL A 83 9.92 0.32 -2.61
N LYS A 84 9.78 1.08 -3.71
CA LYS A 84 9.97 2.51 -3.65
C LYS A 84 8.79 3.19 -2.97
N ASP A 85 7.58 3.05 -3.52
CA ASP A 85 6.40 3.74 -3.04
C ASP A 85 5.23 2.77 -2.75
N VAL A 86 4.63 2.89 -1.57
CA VAL A 86 3.48 2.08 -1.13
C VAL A 86 2.32 2.99 -0.82
N TYR A 87 1.15 2.70 -1.39
CA TYR A 87 -0.09 3.41 -1.15
C TYR A 87 -1.14 2.45 -0.57
N GLY A 88 -1.60 2.71 0.64
CA GLY A 88 -2.62 1.88 1.30
C GLY A 88 -3.93 1.80 0.52
N ALA A 89 -4.29 2.89 -0.15
CA ALA A 89 -5.43 2.93 -1.07
C ALA A 89 -4.98 2.82 -2.55
N GLY A 90 -5.79 3.27 -3.49
CA GLY A 90 -5.54 3.19 -4.92
C GLY A 90 -4.79 4.39 -5.51
N TYR A 91 -4.63 4.37 -6.82
CA TYR A 91 -4.24 5.56 -7.58
C TYR A 91 -5.41 6.56 -7.62
N GLY A 92 -6.64 6.05 -7.82
CA GLY A 92 -7.91 6.74 -7.66
C GLY A 92 -8.91 5.89 -6.86
N GLY A 93 -10.20 6.22 -6.93
CA GLY A 93 -11.27 5.47 -6.29
C GLY A 93 -11.32 5.62 -4.76
N THR A 94 -12.04 4.70 -4.12
CA THR A 94 -12.29 4.76 -2.68
C THR A 94 -11.86 3.49 -1.97
N VAL A 95 -11.30 3.64 -0.76
CA VAL A 95 -11.05 2.53 0.15
C VAL A 95 -11.61 2.91 1.52
N THR A 96 -12.46 2.07 2.12
CA THR A 96 -13.00 2.39 3.45
C THR A 96 -11.87 2.31 4.48
N THR A 97 -11.16 1.18 4.56
CA THR A 97 -10.07 1.04 5.54
C THR A 97 -8.82 0.48 4.89
N THR A 98 -7.69 1.14 5.12
CA THR A 98 -6.39 0.66 4.67
C THR A 98 -5.54 0.19 5.85
N TYR A 99 -4.74 -0.85 5.60
CA TYR A 99 -3.71 -1.34 6.49
C TYR A 99 -2.41 -1.54 5.72
N VAL A 100 -1.37 -0.83 6.09
CA VAL A 100 -0.01 -1.06 5.59
C VAL A 100 0.86 -1.48 6.75
N SER A 101 1.39 -2.70 6.70
CA SER A 101 2.25 -3.26 7.75
C SER A 101 3.65 -3.51 7.20
N LEU A 102 4.65 -2.81 7.75
CA LEU A 102 6.06 -3.08 7.53
C LEU A 102 6.55 -3.99 8.67
N ARG A 103 6.64 -5.28 8.37
CA ARG A 103 6.93 -6.31 9.37
C ARG A 103 7.75 -7.44 8.75
N GLY A 104 9.00 -7.58 9.15
CA GLY A 104 9.85 -8.71 8.75
C GLY A 104 9.29 -10.06 9.20
N VAL A 105 9.64 -11.10 8.46
CA VAL A 105 9.30 -12.50 8.77
C VAL A 105 10.57 -13.33 8.62
N ASP A 106 10.84 -14.23 9.57
CA ASP A 106 11.99 -15.14 9.55
C ASP A 106 13.33 -14.42 9.33
N ASP A 107 13.62 -13.40 10.14
CA ASP A 107 14.83 -12.55 10.10
C ASP A 107 15.01 -11.74 8.81
N LYS A 108 14.10 -11.85 7.84
CA LYS A 108 14.05 -11.01 6.64
C LYS A 108 13.31 -9.72 6.92
N LYS A 109 13.80 -8.63 6.34
CA LYS A 109 13.22 -7.31 6.52
C LYS A 109 12.94 -6.69 5.16
N ALA A 110 11.81 -5.97 5.07
CA ALA A 110 11.51 -5.18 3.89
C ALA A 110 12.08 -3.76 4.01
N THR A 111 12.33 -3.15 2.85
CA THR A 111 12.72 -1.75 2.72
C THR A 111 11.73 -1.01 1.86
N ALA A 112 11.27 0.15 2.31
CA ALA A 112 10.45 1.06 1.52
C ALA A 112 11.09 2.45 1.48
N THR A 113 10.94 3.20 0.38
CA THR A 113 11.32 4.61 0.38
C THR A 113 10.20 5.44 0.98
N ASN A 114 8.98 5.31 0.47
CA ASN A 114 7.83 6.01 1.02
C ASN A 114 6.67 5.06 1.29
N ILE A 115 5.99 5.27 2.41
CA ILE A 115 4.73 4.62 2.75
C ILE A 115 3.67 5.71 2.93
N PHE A 116 2.57 5.61 2.20
CA PHE A 116 1.37 6.43 2.31
C PHE A 116 0.21 5.56 2.78
N GLY A 117 -0.45 5.93 3.86
CA GLY A 117 -1.63 5.22 4.35
C GLY A 117 -2.84 5.35 3.41
N GLY A 118 -2.94 6.47 2.71
CA GLY A 118 -4.01 6.82 1.79
C GLY A 118 -3.71 6.61 0.31
N PRO A 119 -4.49 7.27 -0.58
CA PRO A 119 -4.35 7.16 -2.04
C PRO A 119 -3.21 8.02 -2.61
N ASN A 120 -2.87 7.77 -3.90
CA ASN A 120 -1.83 8.50 -4.60
C ASN A 120 -2.35 9.79 -5.26
N ASN A 121 -3.16 9.67 -6.32
CA ASN A 121 -3.48 10.79 -7.19
C ASN A 121 -4.80 11.48 -6.83
N SER A 122 -5.84 10.69 -6.63
CA SER A 122 -7.18 11.14 -6.25
C SER A 122 -7.87 10.07 -5.42
N GLY A 123 -9.09 10.33 -4.98
CA GLY A 123 -9.86 9.36 -4.20
C GLY A 123 -9.73 9.54 -2.69
N SER A 124 -10.22 8.56 -1.95
CA SER A 124 -10.33 8.70 -0.50
C SER A 124 -10.09 7.39 0.26
N ALA A 125 -9.74 7.57 1.54
CA ALA A 125 -9.83 6.55 2.57
C ALA A 125 -10.57 7.13 3.79
N GLU A 126 -11.47 6.36 4.40
CA GLU A 126 -12.08 6.79 5.67
C GLU A 126 -11.08 6.63 6.80
N THR A 127 -10.42 5.47 6.86
CA THR A 127 -9.38 5.22 7.86
C THR A 127 -8.14 4.64 7.20
N SER A 128 -7.00 5.24 7.45
CA SER A 128 -5.70 4.67 7.08
C SER A 128 -4.93 4.25 8.34
N ASN A 129 -4.33 3.05 8.29
CA ASN A 129 -3.51 2.51 9.37
C ASN A 129 -2.17 2.07 8.81
N VAL A 130 -1.10 2.67 9.30
CA VAL A 130 0.28 2.29 9.00
C VAL A 130 0.93 1.78 10.26
N THR A 131 1.39 0.53 10.26
CA THR A 131 2.07 -0.09 11.41
C THR A 131 3.49 -0.48 11.02
N LEU A 132 4.45 -0.03 11.80
CA LEU A 132 5.88 -0.21 11.56
C LEU A 132 6.48 -1.06 12.69
N ASN A 133 6.79 -2.32 12.42
CA ASN A 133 7.30 -3.26 13.43
C ASN A 133 8.79 -3.59 13.23
N SER A 134 9.24 -3.81 11.98
CA SER A 134 10.64 -4.10 11.68
C SER A 134 10.96 -3.82 10.22
N GLY A 135 12.14 -3.29 9.92
CA GLY A 135 12.58 -2.97 8.56
C GLY A 135 13.11 -1.54 8.44
N THR A 136 13.17 -1.05 7.21
CA THR A 136 13.66 0.30 6.91
C THR A 136 12.65 1.05 6.06
N VAL A 137 12.35 2.29 6.44
CA VAL A 137 11.57 3.21 5.60
C VAL A 137 12.12 4.63 5.72
N THR A 138 12.21 5.34 4.60
CA THR A 138 12.68 6.72 4.64
C THR A 138 11.57 7.67 5.12
N ASN A 139 10.41 7.66 4.46
CA ASN A 139 9.31 8.55 4.83
C ASN A 139 8.00 7.79 5.01
N VAL A 140 7.25 8.12 6.04
CA VAL A 140 5.91 7.61 6.30
C VAL A 140 4.93 8.77 6.36
N TYR A 141 3.83 8.66 5.64
CA TYR A 141 2.71 9.60 5.64
C TYR A 141 1.43 8.85 6.03
N GLY A 142 0.77 9.26 7.08
CA GLY A 142 -0.51 8.68 7.47
C GLY A 142 -1.60 8.91 6.43
N GLY A 143 -1.58 10.06 5.75
CA GLY A 143 -2.45 10.41 4.63
C GLY A 143 -1.97 9.91 3.28
N GLY A 144 -2.39 10.58 2.20
CA GLY A 144 -2.04 10.26 0.82
C GLY A 144 -0.93 11.12 0.23
N TYR A 145 -0.76 11.03 -1.10
CA TYR A 145 0.36 11.71 -1.76
C TYR A 145 -0.02 13.07 -2.36
N ASN A 146 -1.07 13.14 -3.18
CA ASN A 146 -1.40 14.33 -3.98
C ASN A 146 -2.42 15.25 -3.27
N GLY A 147 -2.60 16.48 -3.77
CA GLY A 147 -3.53 17.46 -3.22
C GLY A 147 -5.02 17.13 -3.36
N GLU A 148 -5.39 16.22 -4.26
CA GLU A 148 -6.78 15.79 -4.48
C GLU A 148 -7.20 14.59 -3.60
N VAL A 149 -6.29 14.05 -2.80
CA VAL A 149 -6.59 12.90 -1.93
C VAL A 149 -7.26 13.34 -0.64
N ARG A 150 -8.11 12.48 -0.08
CA ARG A 150 -8.79 12.69 1.18
C ARG A 150 -8.64 11.48 2.10
N VAL A 151 -8.21 11.71 3.33
CA VAL A 151 -8.17 10.70 4.38
C VAL A 151 -8.86 11.29 5.61
N ALA A 152 -9.91 10.62 6.12
CA ALA A 152 -10.59 11.16 7.30
C ALA A 152 -9.75 10.92 8.55
N ASN A 153 -9.35 9.67 8.82
CA ASN A 153 -8.57 9.31 10.00
C ASN A 153 -7.26 8.64 9.59
N ALA A 154 -6.12 9.23 9.92
CA ALA A 154 -4.80 8.69 9.62
C ALA A 154 -4.08 8.27 10.90
N ASN A 155 -3.78 6.98 11.01
CA ASN A 155 -3.08 6.39 12.15
C ASN A 155 -1.71 5.87 11.71
N VAL A 156 -0.66 6.27 12.38
CA VAL A 156 0.69 5.73 12.22
C VAL A 156 1.18 5.22 13.56
N THR A 157 1.54 3.95 13.64
CA THR A 157 2.07 3.33 14.85
C THR A 157 3.47 2.78 14.58
N LEU A 158 4.44 3.23 15.35
CA LEU A 158 5.77 2.65 15.43
C LEU A 158 5.79 1.70 16.63
N ASP A 159 5.75 0.40 16.37
CA ASP A 159 5.59 -0.66 17.39
C ASP A 159 6.75 -1.67 17.33
N GLY A 160 7.95 -1.23 16.98
CA GLY A 160 9.06 -2.16 16.83
C GLY A 160 10.41 -1.58 17.16
N SER A 161 11.15 -2.28 18.02
CA SER A 161 12.52 -1.89 18.41
C SER A 161 13.58 -2.04 17.31
N THR A 162 13.24 -2.69 16.18
CA THR A 162 14.16 -2.95 15.06
C THR A 162 13.82 -2.16 13.79
N MET A 163 13.09 -1.07 13.94
CA MET A 163 12.76 -0.15 12.84
C MET A 163 13.84 0.90 12.62
N ASN A 164 14.09 1.20 11.34
CA ASN A 164 14.86 2.36 10.92
C ASN A 164 13.95 3.28 10.08
N VAL A 165 13.56 4.41 10.65
CA VAL A 165 12.67 5.39 10.03
C VAL A 165 13.34 6.76 10.03
N SER A 166 13.37 7.45 8.87
CA SER A 166 13.96 8.81 8.81
C SER A 166 12.95 9.89 9.17
N ALA A 167 11.69 9.76 8.71
CA ALA A 167 10.65 10.74 9.04
C ALA A 167 9.24 10.12 9.05
N ILE A 168 8.41 10.60 9.99
CA ILE A 168 6.97 10.24 10.09
C ILE A 168 6.15 11.53 10.05
N TYR A 169 5.15 11.56 9.18
CA TYR A 169 4.17 12.62 9.01
C TYR A 169 2.77 12.05 9.23
N GLY A 170 1.98 12.62 10.13
CA GLY A 170 0.60 12.18 10.38
C GLY A 170 -0.32 12.40 9.16
N GLY A 171 -0.12 13.47 8.40
CA GLY A 171 -0.97 13.87 7.27
C GLY A 171 -0.47 13.41 5.90
N SER A 172 -1.01 14.07 4.85
CA SER A 172 -0.67 13.86 3.44
C SER A 172 0.57 14.65 3.01
N LYS A 173 1.21 14.26 1.90
CA LYS A 173 2.46 14.88 1.46
C LYS A 173 2.27 16.22 0.72
N ASN A 174 1.46 16.25 -0.33
CA ASN A 174 1.39 17.38 -1.27
C ASN A 174 0.03 18.11 -1.19
N GLY A 175 -0.40 18.52 -0.01
CA GLY A 175 -1.60 19.34 0.18
C GLY A 175 -2.92 18.56 0.20
N GLY A 176 -2.88 17.21 0.18
CA GLY A 176 -4.08 16.39 0.37
C GLY A 176 -4.72 16.61 1.75
N LEU A 177 -6.04 16.48 1.83
CA LEU A 177 -6.76 16.66 3.08
C LEU A 177 -6.65 15.41 3.96
N THR A 178 -6.12 15.58 5.17
CA THR A 178 -6.24 14.60 6.26
C THR A 178 -6.96 15.29 7.41
N THR A 179 -8.12 14.76 7.84
CA THR A 179 -8.96 15.45 8.84
C THR A 179 -8.41 15.22 10.25
N GLU A 180 -8.09 13.98 10.59
CA GLU A 180 -7.52 13.63 11.89
C GLU A 180 -6.25 12.80 11.71
N THR A 181 -5.27 13.02 12.57
CA THR A 181 -4.01 12.26 12.58
C THR A 181 -3.69 11.78 13.98
N ASN A 182 -3.26 10.53 14.08
CA ASN A 182 -2.76 9.94 15.31
C ASN A 182 -1.42 9.26 15.05
N VAL A 183 -0.36 9.73 15.68
CA VAL A 183 0.99 9.15 15.58
C VAL A 183 1.42 8.66 16.95
N VAL A 184 1.68 7.37 17.05
CA VAL A 184 2.11 6.68 18.27
C VAL A 184 3.53 6.15 18.06
N ILE A 185 4.45 6.48 18.98
CA ILE A 185 5.86 6.09 18.94
C ILE A 185 6.24 5.46 20.27
#